data_41267b9f47e0f0502191733767bbfaf3
#
_entry.id   41267b9f47e0f0502191733767bbfaf3
#
_cell.length_a   1.000
_cell.length_b   1.000
_cell.length_c   1.000
_cell.angle_alpha   90.00
_cell.angle_beta   90.00
_cell.angle_gamma   90.00
#
_symmetry.space_group_name_H-M   'P 1'
#
loop_
_entity.id
_entity.type
_entity.pdbx_description
1 polymer ?
#
loop_
_entity_poly.entity_id
_entity_poly.type
_entity_poly.pdbx_seq_one_letter_code
_entity_poly.pdbx_strand_id
1 'polypeptide(L)'
;MPFKLAPFEMPSHLIKDEATATDNYAKFIAEPFEGGYGHTIGNSIRRVLLSSLEGAAITSVRIAGAPHEFTSLPGVREDVTEIILNLKQIRFKHFENKEPATMKLSVDRDGVVTAGDIQEISQYHILNKDQYICTLDRKTRFQLDLEVRVGRGFNTGEDNKLNDMPIGVIPIDSIFSPVRRVKFGVEATRVGQITDYDRLVVEIWTDGRITPPDALLQASAILRKHLDVFVNYDDNQIEFEKAPEAQTEENLELKKLLNMSVNEIELSVRAANCLNNANISTVGQLAMKSEAEMLKYRNFGKKSLNEIKDKLHDLGLSLGMQFDASMIEQPFAGTLLAHDRGPEGPGLAALIHQNLRD
;
A
#
# COMPACT_ATOMS: atom_id res chain seq x y z
N MET A 1 1.90 27.62 14.09
CA MET A 1 0.61 27.28 13.46
C MET A 1 0.92 26.28 12.37
N PRO A 2 0.22 25.15 12.26
CA PRO A 2 0.44 24.21 11.16
C PRO A 2 0.19 24.89 9.82
N PHE A 3 1.07 24.61 8.86
CA PHE A 3 0.86 25.05 7.49
C PHE A 3 -0.23 24.21 6.85
N LYS A 4 -1.33 24.82 6.43
CA LYS A 4 -2.37 24.14 5.65
C LYS A 4 -2.05 24.27 4.16
N LEU A 5 -1.85 23.14 3.52
CA LEU A 5 -1.72 23.06 2.07
C LEU A 5 -3.07 22.79 1.44
N ALA A 6 -3.27 23.32 0.23
CA ALA A 6 -4.45 23.03 -0.58
C ALA A 6 -4.63 21.52 -0.77
N PRO A 7 -5.87 21.02 -0.94
CA PRO A 7 -6.11 19.60 -1.14
C PRO A 7 -5.43 19.14 -2.44
N PHE A 8 -4.76 17.97 -2.34
CA PHE A 8 -4.19 17.28 -3.48
C PHE A 8 -5.09 16.13 -3.88
N GLU A 9 -5.31 15.97 -5.18
CA GLU A 9 -5.94 14.78 -5.70
C GLU A 9 -4.93 13.63 -5.67
N MET A 10 -5.21 12.62 -4.86
CA MET A 10 -4.35 11.46 -4.67
C MET A 10 -5.14 10.16 -4.86
N PRO A 11 -4.49 9.10 -5.35
CA PRO A 11 -5.14 7.80 -5.47
C PRO A 11 -5.56 7.28 -4.10
N SER A 12 -6.83 6.89 -3.99
CA SER A 12 -7.39 6.32 -2.76
C SER A 12 -7.06 4.83 -2.60
N HIS A 13 -6.83 4.13 -3.70
CA HIS A 13 -6.56 2.70 -3.71
C HIS A 13 -5.66 2.29 -4.89
N LEU A 14 -5.04 1.14 -4.73
CA LEU A 14 -4.21 0.51 -5.74
C LEU A 14 -4.98 -0.67 -6.35
N ILE A 15 -5.12 -0.68 -7.66
CA ILE A 15 -5.80 -1.75 -8.39
C ILE A 15 -4.73 -2.72 -8.91
N LYS A 16 -4.87 -4.01 -8.58
CA LYS A 16 -4.10 -5.10 -9.18
C LYS A 16 -4.90 -5.70 -10.33
N ASP A 17 -4.29 -5.84 -11.49
CA ASP A 17 -4.90 -6.50 -12.65
C ASP A 17 -4.85 -8.02 -12.43
N GLU A 18 -5.95 -8.58 -11.91
CA GLU A 18 -6.04 -10.01 -11.61
C GLU A 18 -6.08 -10.88 -12.88
N ALA A 19 -6.48 -10.33 -14.03
CA ALA A 19 -6.59 -11.09 -15.26
C ALA A 19 -5.22 -11.51 -15.83
N THR A 20 -4.18 -10.71 -15.56
CA THR A 20 -2.82 -10.96 -16.06
C THR A 20 -1.85 -11.40 -14.96
N ALA A 21 -2.28 -11.37 -13.70
CA ALA A 21 -1.43 -11.68 -12.55
C ALA A 21 -1.02 -13.15 -12.50
N THR A 22 0.25 -13.38 -12.17
CA THR A 22 0.82 -14.69 -11.84
C THR A 22 1.62 -14.60 -10.54
N ASP A 23 2.12 -15.71 -10.03
CA ASP A 23 2.96 -15.71 -8.81
C ASP A 23 4.22 -14.84 -8.97
N ASN A 24 4.71 -14.68 -10.20
CA ASN A 24 5.96 -13.97 -10.49
C ASN A 24 5.74 -12.67 -11.28
N TYR A 25 4.50 -12.32 -11.64
CA TYR A 25 4.19 -11.12 -12.40
C TYR A 25 2.90 -10.49 -11.90
N ALA A 26 2.90 -9.18 -11.75
CA ALA A 26 1.66 -8.42 -11.56
C ALA A 26 1.77 -7.01 -12.15
N LYS A 27 0.62 -6.52 -12.58
CA LYS A 27 0.40 -5.15 -13.05
C LYS A 27 -0.44 -4.41 -12.02
N PHE A 28 0.04 -3.24 -11.60
CA PHE A 28 -0.60 -2.37 -10.64
C PHE A 28 -0.97 -1.05 -11.29
N ILE A 29 -2.14 -0.54 -10.95
CA ILE A 29 -2.67 0.72 -11.47
C ILE A 29 -3.04 1.60 -10.28
N ALA A 30 -2.55 2.82 -10.27
CA ALA A 30 -2.89 3.84 -9.29
C ALA A 30 -3.29 5.13 -10.00
N GLU A 31 -4.45 5.66 -9.67
CA GLU A 31 -5.02 6.89 -10.21
C GLU A 31 -6.05 7.49 -9.25
N PRO A 32 -6.31 8.82 -9.28
CA PRO A 32 -5.59 9.82 -10.05
C PRO A 32 -4.37 10.35 -9.31
N PHE A 33 -3.37 10.85 -10.04
CA PHE A 33 -2.31 11.71 -9.51
C PHE A 33 -2.36 13.05 -10.24
N GLU A 34 -1.93 14.12 -9.60
CA GLU A 34 -1.70 15.38 -10.30
C GLU A 34 -0.58 15.25 -11.34
N GLY A 35 -0.64 16.05 -12.41
CA GLY A 35 0.30 15.95 -13.53
C GLY A 35 1.77 15.97 -13.12
N GLY A 36 2.54 14.98 -13.59
CA GLY A 36 3.95 14.78 -13.29
C GLY A 36 4.27 13.91 -12.09
N TYR A 37 3.33 13.75 -11.11
CA TYR A 37 3.57 12.87 -9.95
C TYR A 37 3.64 11.40 -10.33
N GLY A 38 2.90 10.96 -11.35
CA GLY A 38 3.01 9.60 -11.87
C GLY A 38 4.43 9.22 -12.26
N HIS A 39 5.15 10.10 -12.94
CA HIS A 39 6.56 9.90 -13.31
C HIS A 39 7.49 9.90 -12.10
N THR A 40 7.32 10.83 -11.18
CA THR A 40 8.16 10.95 -9.98
C THR A 40 8.06 9.70 -9.10
N ILE A 41 6.83 9.28 -8.81
CA ILE A 41 6.56 8.12 -7.96
C ILE A 41 6.94 6.83 -8.68
N GLY A 42 6.56 6.67 -9.96
CA GLY A 42 6.86 5.49 -10.75
C GLY A 42 8.35 5.21 -10.87
N ASN A 43 9.16 6.27 -11.16
CA ASN A 43 10.61 6.13 -11.22
C ASN A 43 11.23 5.84 -9.84
N SER A 44 10.76 6.48 -8.80
CA SER A 44 11.26 6.26 -7.43
C SER A 44 11.00 4.81 -6.97
N ILE A 45 9.78 4.32 -7.14
CA ILE A 45 9.40 2.93 -6.82
C ILE A 45 10.21 1.95 -7.67
N ARG A 46 10.35 2.18 -8.98
CA ARG A 46 11.17 1.33 -9.86
C ARG A 46 12.59 1.21 -9.36
N ARG A 47 13.23 2.30 -8.98
CA ARG A 47 14.62 2.29 -8.47
C ARG A 47 14.73 1.49 -7.18
N VAL A 48 13.83 1.70 -6.22
CA VAL A 48 13.83 0.98 -4.94
C VAL A 48 13.57 -0.52 -5.15
N LEU A 49 12.62 -0.90 -6.02
CA LEU A 49 12.34 -2.29 -6.36
C LEU A 49 13.57 -3.03 -6.90
N LEU A 50 14.36 -2.39 -7.74
CA LEU A 50 15.53 -3.02 -8.39
C LEU A 50 16.76 -3.08 -7.49
N SER A 51 16.93 -2.15 -6.55
CA SER A 51 18.18 -1.99 -5.80
C SER A 51 18.11 -2.29 -4.31
N SER A 52 16.92 -2.17 -3.69
CA SER A 52 16.86 -2.06 -2.24
C SER A 52 16.18 -3.23 -1.53
N LEU A 53 15.55 -4.13 -2.28
CA LEU A 53 14.92 -5.32 -1.72
C LEU A 53 15.96 -6.36 -1.32
N GLU A 54 15.68 -7.06 -0.23
CA GLU A 54 16.53 -8.11 0.29
C GLU A 54 16.26 -9.44 -0.40
N GLY A 55 17.32 -10.24 -0.54
CA GLY A 55 17.22 -11.61 -1.01
C GLY A 55 18.42 -12.42 -0.55
N ALA A 56 18.31 -13.74 -0.66
CA ALA A 56 19.40 -14.67 -0.33
C ALA A 56 20.12 -15.12 -1.60
N ALA A 57 21.45 -15.20 -1.53
CA ALA A 57 22.29 -15.67 -2.63
C ALA A 57 23.55 -16.34 -2.10
N ILE A 58 24.20 -17.16 -2.94
CA ILE A 58 25.49 -17.76 -2.65
C ILE A 58 26.56 -16.66 -2.77
N THR A 59 27.40 -16.52 -1.76
CA THR A 59 28.50 -15.55 -1.73
C THR A 59 29.86 -16.18 -1.94
N SER A 60 30.02 -17.43 -1.52
CA SER A 60 31.25 -18.20 -1.76
C SER A 60 30.95 -19.69 -1.90
N VAL A 61 31.84 -20.39 -2.60
CA VAL A 61 31.78 -21.83 -2.77
C VAL A 61 33.15 -22.45 -2.49
N ARG A 62 33.14 -23.60 -1.85
CA ARG A 62 34.32 -24.45 -1.68
C ARG A 62 34.02 -25.80 -2.31
N ILE A 63 34.79 -26.14 -3.34
CA ILE A 63 34.65 -27.40 -4.06
C ILE A 63 35.85 -28.29 -3.71
N ALA A 64 35.59 -29.53 -3.28
CA ALA A 64 36.66 -30.46 -2.93
C ALA A 64 37.53 -30.79 -4.18
N GLY A 65 38.84 -30.54 -4.11
CA GLY A 65 39.77 -30.75 -5.22
C GLY A 65 39.93 -29.56 -6.18
N ALA A 66 39.22 -28.43 -5.96
CA ALA A 66 39.37 -27.22 -6.76
C ALA A 66 40.00 -26.09 -5.92
N PRO A 67 41.27 -25.74 -6.13
CA PRO A 67 41.93 -24.61 -5.44
C PRO A 67 41.52 -23.23 -5.97
N HIS A 68 41.04 -23.13 -7.20
CA HIS A 68 40.59 -21.90 -7.86
C HIS A 68 39.57 -22.19 -8.96
N GLU A 69 38.88 -21.15 -9.46
CA GLU A 69 37.81 -21.26 -10.43
C GLU A 69 38.18 -21.80 -11.81
N PHE A 70 39.45 -21.73 -12.20
CA PHE A 70 39.94 -22.21 -13.51
C PHE A 70 40.41 -23.68 -13.47
N THR A 71 39.92 -24.45 -12.53
CA THR A 71 40.29 -25.87 -12.35
C THR A 71 39.28 -26.77 -13.02
N SER A 72 39.75 -27.87 -13.63
CA SER A 72 38.91 -29.00 -14.07
C SER A 72 38.96 -30.12 -13.01
N LEU A 73 37.77 -30.72 -12.75
CA LEU A 73 37.67 -31.82 -11.77
C LEU A 73 37.62 -33.16 -12.49
N PRO A 74 38.43 -34.15 -12.06
CA PRO A 74 38.43 -35.47 -12.68
C PRO A 74 37.11 -36.21 -12.46
N GLY A 75 36.43 -36.58 -13.56
CA GLY A 75 35.12 -37.25 -13.52
C GLY A 75 33.92 -36.33 -13.44
N VAL A 76 34.11 -35.02 -13.53
CA VAL A 76 33.10 -34.02 -13.74
C VAL A 76 33.25 -33.50 -15.17
N ARG A 77 32.15 -33.34 -15.86
CA ARG A 77 32.14 -32.92 -17.26
C ARG A 77 32.43 -31.44 -17.42
N GLU A 78 31.82 -30.64 -16.55
CA GLU A 78 31.92 -29.18 -16.52
C GLU A 78 33.19 -28.76 -15.76
N ASP A 79 33.77 -27.65 -16.13
CA ASP A 79 34.79 -26.98 -15.34
C ASP A 79 34.18 -26.22 -14.15
N VAL A 80 35.02 -25.78 -13.22
CA VAL A 80 34.56 -25.07 -12.01
C VAL A 80 33.88 -23.76 -12.36
N THR A 81 34.31 -23.09 -13.43
CA THR A 81 33.68 -21.83 -13.89
C THR A 81 32.23 -22.06 -14.33
N GLU A 82 31.98 -23.13 -15.11
CA GLU A 82 30.62 -23.50 -15.53
C GLU A 82 29.75 -23.89 -14.32
N ILE A 83 30.30 -24.65 -13.38
CA ILE A 83 29.61 -25.00 -12.13
C ILE A 83 29.20 -23.72 -11.37
N ILE A 84 30.11 -22.76 -11.22
CA ILE A 84 29.82 -21.47 -10.57
C ILE A 84 28.69 -20.73 -11.27
N LEU A 85 28.70 -20.68 -12.60
CA LEU A 85 27.63 -20.02 -13.38
C LEU A 85 26.27 -20.69 -13.15
N ASN A 86 26.23 -22.01 -13.02
CA ASN A 86 25.02 -22.76 -12.71
C ASN A 86 24.56 -22.51 -11.26
N LEU A 87 25.49 -22.47 -10.29
CA LEU A 87 25.20 -22.18 -8.89
C LEU A 87 24.61 -20.79 -8.69
N LYS A 88 25.05 -19.78 -9.44
CA LYS A 88 24.47 -18.41 -9.42
C LYS A 88 22.99 -18.36 -9.78
N GLN A 89 22.46 -19.38 -10.47
CA GLN A 89 21.05 -19.44 -10.87
C GLN A 89 20.13 -20.04 -9.80
N ILE A 90 20.69 -20.62 -8.72
CA ILE A 90 19.92 -21.19 -7.62
C ILE A 90 19.25 -20.06 -6.84
N ARG A 91 17.96 -20.23 -6.52
CA ARG A 91 17.14 -19.24 -5.83
C ARG A 91 16.81 -19.72 -4.44
N PHE A 92 17.18 -18.93 -3.45
CA PHE A 92 16.98 -19.24 -2.04
C PHE A 92 15.91 -18.34 -1.45
N LYS A 93 14.89 -18.93 -0.87
CA LYS A 93 13.95 -18.23 0.01
C LYS A 93 14.51 -18.28 1.43
N HIS A 94 14.69 -17.14 2.07
CA HIS A 94 15.10 -17.04 3.48
C HIS A 94 13.88 -16.81 4.37
N PHE A 95 14.00 -17.22 5.62
CA PHE A 95 13.05 -16.98 6.68
C PHE A 95 13.54 -15.85 7.60
N GLU A 96 13.02 -15.75 8.81
CA GLU A 96 13.32 -14.65 9.75
C GLU A 96 14.78 -14.52 10.12
N ASN A 97 15.49 -15.63 10.23
CA ASN A 97 16.93 -15.63 10.55
C ASN A 97 17.74 -15.29 9.29
N LYS A 98 18.49 -14.17 9.35
CA LYS A 98 19.33 -13.65 8.25
C LYS A 98 20.82 -13.97 8.43
N GLU A 99 21.17 -14.83 9.36
CA GLU A 99 22.57 -15.19 9.59
C GLU A 99 23.15 -15.97 8.39
N PRO A 100 24.43 -15.73 8.06
CA PRO A 100 25.12 -16.53 7.06
C PRO A 100 25.11 -18.01 7.43
N ALA A 101 24.87 -18.86 6.46
CA ALA A 101 24.86 -20.30 6.70
C ALA A 101 25.54 -21.06 5.58
N THR A 102 26.18 -22.20 5.95
CA THR A 102 26.82 -23.08 4.99
C THR A 102 25.90 -24.25 4.66
N MET A 103 25.52 -24.36 3.39
CA MET A 103 24.81 -25.52 2.85
C MET A 103 25.79 -26.48 2.20
N LYS A 104 25.51 -27.77 2.30
CA LYS A 104 26.41 -28.82 1.80
C LYS A 104 25.75 -29.62 0.70
N LEU A 105 26.55 -29.98 -0.30
CA LEU A 105 26.19 -30.97 -1.31
C LEU A 105 27.23 -32.10 -1.26
N SER A 106 26.78 -33.35 -1.16
CA SER A 106 27.65 -34.52 -1.20
C SER A 106 26.96 -35.61 -1.98
N VAL A 107 27.51 -35.96 -3.14
CA VAL A 107 26.98 -36.96 -4.07
C VAL A 107 28.08 -37.96 -4.37
N ASP A 108 27.72 -39.26 -4.35
CA ASP A 108 28.61 -40.38 -4.71
C ASP A 108 27.87 -41.29 -5.71
N ARG A 109 27.58 -40.75 -6.88
CA ARG A 109 26.93 -41.43 -7.98
C ARG A 109 27.42 -40.84 -9.31
N ASP A 110 27.08 -41.50 -10.42
CA ASP A 110 27.16 -40.94 -11.76
C ASP A 110 25.86 -40.23 -12.17
N GLY A 111 25.92 -39.44 -13.22
CA GLY A 111 24.78 -38.70 -13.79
C GLY A 111 24.66 -37.25 -13.37
N VAL A 112 23.48 -36.69 -13.54
CA VAL A 112 23.20 -35.27 -13.35
C VAL A 112 23.09 -34.93 -11.87
N VAL A 113 23.72 -33.83 -11.47
CA VAL A 113 23.62 -33.20 -10.15
C VAL A 113 22.82 -31.95 -10.27
N THR A 114 21.81 -31.80 -9.40
CA THR A 114 20.90 -30.68 -9.40
C THR A 114 20.89 -29.97 -8.05
N ALA A 115 20.25 -28.80 -7.99
CA ALA A 115 20.09 -28.05 -6.75
C ALA A 115 19.31 -28.84 -5.67
N GLY A 116 18.49 -29.81 -6.07
CA GLY A 116 17.78 -30.70 -5.17
C GLY A 116 18.67 -31.64 -4.37
N ASP A 117 19.94 -31.88 -4.81
CA ASP A 117 20.93 -32.69 -4.09
C ASP A 117 21.60 -31.90 -2.95
N ILE A 118 21.40 -30.59 -2.83
CA ILE A 118 21.91 -29.75 -1.75
C ILE A 118 21.09 -30.03 -0.47
N GLN A 119 21.77 -30.23 0.64
CA GLN A 119 21.12 -30.41 1.93
C GLN A 119 20.48 -29.10 2.38
N GLU A 120 19.15 -29.08 2.41
CA GLU A 120 18.40 -27.92 2.89
C GLU A 120 18.60 -27.74 4.40
N ILE A 121 18.57 -26.49 4.83
CA ILE A 121 18.64 -26.09 6.24
C ILE A 121 17.39 -25.26 6.58
N SER A 122 17.05 -25.19 7.84
CA SER A 122 15.83 -24.49 8.29
C SER A 122 15.77 -23.00 7.93
N GLN A 123 16.92 -22.38 7.70
CA GLN A 123 17.05 -20.94 7.41
C GLN A 123 16.82 -20.60 5.93
N TYR A 124 17.19 -21.52 5.02
CA TYR A 124 17.15 -21.29 3.57
C TYR A 124 16.52 -22.47 2.85
N HIS A 125 15.55 -22.16 2.01
CA HIS A 125 14.85 -23.13 1.19
C HIS A 125 15.13 -22.89 -0.30
N ILE A 126 15.38 -23.95 -1.07
CA ILE A 126 15.67 -23.89 -2.50
C ILE A 126 14.35 -23.93 -3.28
N LEU A 127 14.09 -22.89 -4.09
CA LEU A 127 12.87 -22.80 -4.89
C LEU A 127 12.93 -23.59 -6.19
N ASN A 128 14.10 -23.61 -6.84
CA ASN A 128 14.32 -24.27 -8.13
C ASN A 128 15.19 -25.51 -7.99
N LYS A 129 14.66 -26.57 -7.37
CA LYS A 129 15.39 -27.83 -7.12
C LYS A 129 15.90 -28.52 -8.38
N ASP A 130 15.23 -28.28 -9.50
CA ASP A 130 15.60 -28.85 -10.81
C ASP A 130 16.76 -28.11 -11.50
N GLN A 131 17.27 -27.03 -10.88
CA GLN A 131 18.39 -26.28 -11.44
C GLN A 131 19.61 -27.18 -11.58
N TYR A 132 20.10 -27.29 -12.81
CA TYR A 132 21.29 -28.04 -13.17
C TYR A 132 22.56 -27.44 -12.56
N ILE A 133 23.44 -28.30 -12.02
CA ILE A 133 24.74 -27.89 -11.46
C ILE A 133 25.87 -28.47 -12.32
N CYS A 134 25.98 -29.78 -12.42
CA CYS A 134 27.01 -30.47 -13.22
C CYS A 134 26.60 -31.91 -13.55
N THR A 135 27.40 -32.58 -14.39
CA THR A 135 27.25 -34.00 -14.72
C THR A 135 28.49 -34.76 -14.30
N LEU A 136 28.31 -35.88 -13.59
CA LEU A 136 29.37 -36.82 -13.20
C LEU A 136 29.43 -37.94 -14.23
N ASP A 137 30.54 -38.06 -14.98
CA ASP A 137 30.73 -39.08 -16.04
C ASP A 137 30.93 -40.45 -15.48
N ARG A 138 31.36 -40.55 -14.23
CA ARG A 138 31.59 -41.81 -13.51
C ARG A 138 31.28 -41.65 -12.04
N LYS A 139 31.10 -42.74 -11.33
CA LYS A 139 30.93 -42.72 -9.88
C LYS A 139 32.11 -42.00 -9.23
N THR A 140 31.92 -40.76 -8.87
CA THR A 140 32.92 -39.89 -8.27
C THR A 140 32.30 -39.21 -7.07
N ARG A 141 33.01 -39.12 -5.99
CA ARG A 141 32.59 -38.36 -4.81
C ARG A 141 32.73 -36.86 -5.10
N PHE A 142 31.61 -36.21 -5.34
CA PHE A 142 31.55 -34.78 -5.55
C PHE A 142 31.02 -34.09 -4.30
N GLN A 143 31.78 -33.14 -3.75
CA GLN A 143 31.44 -32.42 -2.54
C GLN A 143 31.70 -30.94 -2.72
N LEU A 144 30.73 -30.15 -2.29
CA LEU A 144 30.87 -28.69 -2.23
C LEU A 144 30.16 -28.13 -1.00
N ASP A 145 30.72 -27.07 -0.47
CA ASP A 145 30.15 -26.24 0.59
C ASP A 145 29.78 -24.88 -0.02
N LEU A 146 28.55 -24.43 0.21
CA LEU A 146 28.00 -23.19 -0.31
C LEU A 146 27.72 -22.25 0.86
N GLU A 147 28.31 -21.07 0.87
CA GLU A 147 27.95 -20.05 1.84
C GLU A 147 26.83 -19.19 1.27
N VAL A 148 25.69 -19.18 1.95
CA VAL A 148 24.52 -18.40 1.58
C VAL A 148 24.34 -17.26 2.56
N ARG A 149 24.13 -16.05 2.03
CA ARG A 149 23.90 -14.83 2.82
C ARG A 149 22.68 -14.08 2.31
N VAL A 150 22.10 -13.25 3.18
CA VAL A 150 21.08 -12.28 2.82
C VAL A 150 21.77 -10.94 2.54
N GLY A 151 21.41 -10.30 1.43
CA GLY A 151 21.96 -9.01 1.03
C GLY A 151 20.97 -8.24 0.17
N ARG A 152 21.46 -7.14 -0.44
CA ARG A 152 20.66 -6.26 -1.31
C ARG A 152 21.39 -6.00 -2.62
N GLY A 153 20.62 -5.89 -3.71
CA GLY A 153 21.16 -5.55 -5.02
C GLY A 153 22.12 -6.61 -5.57
N PHE A 154 23.34 -6.23 -5.87
CA PHE A 154 24.38 -7.06 -6.48
C PHE A 154 25.73 -6.81 -5.82
N ASN A 155 26.44 -7.87 -5.44
CA ASN A 155 27.81 -7.81 -4.97
C ASN A 155 28.71 -8.59 -5.91
N THR A 156 29.88 -8.04 -6.22
CA THR A 156 30.92 -8.76 -6.97
C THR A 156 31.59 -9.82 -6.09
N GLY A 157 32.27 -10.77 -6.73
CA GLY A 157 33.11 -11.74 -6.01
C GLY A 157 34.18 -11.08 -5.14
N GLU A 158 34.74 -9.92 -5.62
CA GLU A 158 35.71 -9.14 -4.85
C GLU A 158 35.09 -8.56 -3.57
N ASP A 159 33.87 -8.02 -3.66
CA ASP A 159 33.12 -7.50 -2.49
C ASP A 159 32.78 -8.59 -1.49
N ASN A 160 32.57 -9.81 -1.96
CA ASN A 160 32.28 -10.97 -1.12
C ASN A 160 33.53 -11.60 -0.50
N LYS A 161 34.74 -11.17 -0.95
CA LYS A 161 36.00 -11.68 -0.44
C LYS A 161 36.29 -11.13 0.94
N LEU A 162 36.34 -11.99 1.94
CA LEU A 162 36.75 -11.65 3.30
C LEU A 162 38.27 -11.79 3.45
N ASN A 163 38.89 -10.94 4.28
CA ASN A 163 40.35 -10.94 4.52
C ASN A 163 40.91 -12.25 5.06
N ASP A 164 40.06 -13.01 5.78
CA ASP A 164 40.43 -14.27 6.43
C ASP A 164 39.82 -15.52 5.76
N MET A 165 39.55 -15.46 4.44
CA MET A 165 39.03 -16.64 3.74
C MET A 165 40.03 -17.77 3.69
N PRO A 166 39.63 -19.01 4.04
CA PRO A 166 40.47 -20.18 3.90
C PRO A 166 40.88 -20.46 2.44
N ILE A 167 42.06 -21.03 2.24
CA ILE A 167 42.52 -21.42 0.90
C ILE A 167 41.53 -22.44 0.30
N GLY A 168 41.15 -22.22 -0.99
CA GLY A 168 40.21 -23.09 -1.71
C GLY A 168 38.74 -22.66 -1.57
N VAL A 169 38.45 -21.56 -0.87
CA VAL A 169 37.13 -20.89 -0.94
C VAL A 169 37.17 -19.89 -2.08
N ILE A 170 36.24 -20.02 -3.00
CA ILE A 170 36.09 -19.19 -4.20
C ILE A 170 34.93 -18.21 -3.96
N PRO A 171 35.18 -16.91 -3.83
CA PRO A 171 34.11 -15.90 -3.76
C PRO A 171 33.44 -15.78 -5.13
N ILE A 172 32.11 -15.63 -5.14
CA ILE A 172 31.34 -15.53 -6.39
C ILE A 172 30.43 -14.29 -6.35
N ASP A 173 30.11 -13.78 -7.54
CA ASP A 173 29.17 -12.68 -7.65
C ASP A 173 27.78 -13.11 -7.20
N SER A 174 27.12 -12.27 -6.44
CA SER A 174 25.85 -12.57 -5.79
C SER A 174 24.74 -11.62 -6.23
N ILE A 175 23.66 -12.15 -6.79
CA ILE A 175 22.47 -11.41 -7.18
C ILE A 175 21.43 -11.55 -6.08
N PHE A 176 21.38 -10.57 -5.19
CA PHE A 176 20.44 -10.57 -4.07
C PHE A 176 19.05 -10.09 -4.48
N SER A 177 18.93 -9.15 -5.44
CA SER A 177 17.65 -8.61 -5.85
C SER A 177 16.68 -9.69 -6.33
N PRO A 178 15.49 -9.83 -5.70
CA PRO A 178 14.47 -10.79 -6.13
C PRO A 178 13.63 -10.28 -7.31
N VAL A 179 13.75 -9.00 -7.65
CA VAL A 179 13.01 -8.37 -8.76
C VAL A 179 13.89 -8.38 -10.01
N ARG A 180 13.39 -9.01 -11.06
CA ARG A 180 14.12 -9.12 -12.34
C ARG A 180 13.90 -7.93 -13.25
N ARG A 181 12.66 -7.45 -13.29
CA ARG A 181 12.27 -6.38 -14.21
C ARG A 181 11.16 -5.55 -13.60
N VAL A 182 11.23 -4.24 -13.80
CA VAL A 182 10.16 -3.29 -13.49
C VAL A 182 9.94 -2.41 -14.70
N LYS A 183 8.70 -2.30 -15.14
CA LYS A 183 8.28 -1.34 -16.17
C LYS A 183 7.22 -0.44 -15.54
N PHE A 184 7.30 0.86 -15.78
CA PHE A 184 6.22 1.77 -15.45
C PHE A 184 5.86 2.61 -16.67
N GLY A 185 4.60 3.01 -16.73
CA GLY A 185 4.04 3.92 -17.72
C GLY A 185 3.11 4.90 -17.04
N VAL A 186 3.00 6.09 -17.61
CA VAL A 186 2.06 7.11 -17.15
C VAL A 186 1.14 7.40 -18.32
N GLU A 187 -0.15 7.31 -18.06
CA GLU A 187 -1.24 7.55 -19.01
C GLU A 187 -2.06 8.75 -18.49
N ALA A 188 -2.64 9.54 -19.39
CA ALA A 188 -3.56 10.59 -18.97
C ALA A 188 -4.88 9.96 -18.50
N THR A 189 -5.43 10.48 -17.39
CA THR A 189 -6.74 10.08 -16.88
C THR A 189 -7.60 11.29 -16.60
N ARG A 190 -8.91 11.10 -16.48
CA ARG A 190 -9.89 12.17 -16.29
C ARG A 190 -10.53 12.09 -14.91
N VAL A 191 -10.58 13.24 -14.24
CA VAL A 191 -11.35 13.41 -12.99
C VAL A 191 -12.36 14.54 -13.20
N GLY A 192 -13.63 14.20 -13.26
CA GLY A 192 -14.69 15.17 -13.55
C GLY A 192 -14.53 15.81 -14.94
N GLN A 193 -14.31 17.13 -14.99
CA GLN A 193 -14.08 17.89 -16.23
C GLN A 193 -12.60 18.10 -16.57
N ILE A 194 -11.68 17.73 -15.67
CA ILE A 194 -10.25 17.93 -15.82
C ILE A 194 -9.62 16.65 -16.38
N THR A 195 -8.79 16.77 -17.43
CA THR A 195 -8.19 15.64 -18.17
C THR A 195 -6.68 15.51 -17.96
N ASP A 196 -6.09 16.36 -17.11
CA ASP A 196 -4.64 16.50 -16.95
C ASP A 196 -4.07 15.71 -15.76
N TYR A 197 -4.80 14.69 -15.31
CA TYR A 197 -4.35 13.80 -14.25
C TYR A 197 -3.56 12.61 -14.80
N ASP A 198 -2.60 12.13 -14.01
CA ASP A 198 -1.77 10.98 -14.33
C ASP A 198 -2.39 9.68 -13.78
N ARG A 199 -2.36 8.64 -14.60
CA ARG A 199 -2.60 7.26 -14.24
C ARG A 199 -1.29 6.51 -14.29
N LEU A 200 -0.80 6.07 -13.14
CA LEU A 200 0.44 5.31 -13.04
C LEU A 200 0.16 3.82 -13.17
N VAL A 201 0.82 3.19 -14.13
CA VAL A 201 0.82 1.75 -14.35
C VAL A 201 2.21 1.21 -14.02
N VAL A 202 2.30 0.23 -13.10
CA VAL A 202 3.56 -0.41 -12.71
C VAL A 202 3.45 -1.90 -12.94
N GLU A 203 4.38 -2.45 -13.73
CA GLU A 203 4.50 -3.88 -14.02
C GLU A 203 5.76 -4.42 -13.34
N ILE A 204 5.62 -5.50 -12.55
CA ILE A 204 6.70 -6.07 -11.75
C ILE A 204 6.86 -7.55 -12.09
N TRP A 205 8.10 -7.95 -12.40
CA TRP A 205 8.50 -9.35 -12.60
C TRP A 205 9.47 -9.75 -11.51
N THR A 206 9.13 -10.78 -10.76
CA THR A 206 9.99 -11.36 -9.72
C THR A 206 10.55 -12.70 -10.16
N ASP A 207 11.46 -13.25 -9.39
CA ASP A 207 12.05 -14.57 -9.64
C ASP A 207 11.44 -15.70 -8.78
N GLY A 208 10.40 -15.39 -8.00
CA GLY A 208 9.68 -16.33 -7.15
C GLY A 208 10.12 -16.31 -5.68
N ARG A 209 11.22 -15.61 -5.33
CA ARG A 209 11.63 -15.43 -3.92
C ARG A 209 10.64 -14.55 -3.14
N ILE A 210 10.01 -13.61 -3.82
CA ILE A 210 9.00 -12.69 -3.29
C ILE A 210 7.85 -12.56 -4.29
N THR A 211 6.63 -12.34 -3.81
CA THR A 211 5.50 -12.04 -4.69
C THR A 211 5.54 -10.57 -5.14
N PRO A 212 5.02 -10.22 -6.33
CA PRO A 212 4.98 -8.83 -6.79
C PRO A 212 4.27 -7.86 -5.83
N PRO A 213 3.12 -8.21 -5.19
CA PRO A 213 2.48 -7.36 -4.19
C PRO A 213 3.39 -7.09 -2.98
N ASP A 214 4.05 -8.13 -2.44
CA ASP A 214 4.95 -7.97 -1.29
C ASP A 214 6.18 -7.13 -1.66
N ALA A 215 6.71 -7.32 -2.87
CA ALA A 215 7.82 -6.51 -3.39
C ALA A 215 7.45 -5.02 -3.45
N LEU A 216 6.26 -4.70 -3.98
CA LEU A 216 5.76 -3.33 -4.06
C LEU A 216 5.52 -2.73 -2.67
N LEU A 217 4.93 -3.51 -1.74
CA LEU A 217 4.71 -3.10 -0.36
C LEU A 217 6.02 -2.73 0.34
N GLN A 218 7.02 -3.63 0.25
CA GLN A 218 8.34 -3.40 0.85
C GLN A 218 9.06 -2.20 0.24
N ALA A 219 9.03 -2.05 -1.09
CA ALA A 219 9.66 -0.92 -1.79
C ALA A 219 9.01 0.42 -1.38
N SER A 220 7.69 0.46 -1.30
CA SER A 220 6.95 1.66 -0.87
C SER A 220 7.22 2.01 0.59
N ALA A 221 7.32 1.01 1.47
CA ALA A 221 7.66 1.21 2.87
C ALA A 221 9.09 1.76 3.04
N ILE A 222 10.06 1.23 2.27
CA ILE A 222 11.44 1.72 2.26
C ILE A 222 11.49 3.19 1.82
N LEU A 223 10.80 3.51 0.71
CA LEU A 223 10.76 4.88 0.17
C LEU A 223 10.14 5.84 1.19
N ARG A 224 9.00 5.49 1.76
CA ARG A 224 8.33 6.29 2.80
C ARG A 224 9.27 6.56 3.98
N LYS A 225 9.97 5.51 4.46
CA LYS A 225 10.89 5.64 5.59
C LYS A 225 12.06 6.59 5.31
N HIS A 226 12.54 6.65 4.07
CA HIS A 226 13.58 7.61 3.69
C HIS A 226 13.05 9.04 3.62
N LEU A 227 11.76 9.23 3.27
CA LEU A 227 11.14 10.55 3.23
C LEU A 227 10.79 11.09 4.62
N ASP A 228 10.61 10.22 5.63
CA ASP A 228 10.32 10.61 7.02
C ASP A 228 11.36 11.60 7.58
N VAL A 229 12.63 11.50 7.17
CA VAL A 229 13.70 12.42 7.61
C VAL A 229 13.41 13.86 7.19
N PHE A 230 12.81 14.05 6.03
CA PHE A 230 12.47 15.40 5.52
C PHE A 230 11.17 15.92 6.16
N VAL A 231 10.22 15.04 6.44
CA VAL A 231 8.95 15.41 7.09
C VAL A 231 9.18 15.81 8.55
N ASN A 232 10.08 15.10 9.24
CA ASN A 232 10.37 15.33 10.66
C ASN A 232 11.49 16.39 10.89
N TYR A 233 11.83 17.19 9.87
CA TYR A 233 12.85 18.24 9.97
C TYR A 233 12.44 19.35 10.93
N ASP A 234 11.15 19.69 10.99
CA ASP A 234 10.58 20.69 11.88
C ASP A 234 9.33 20.11 12.56
N ASP A 235 9.12 20.46 13.85
CA ASP A 235 7.94 20.04 14.62
C ASP A 235 6.62 20.68 14.13
N ASN A 236 6.66 21.57 13.14
CA ASN A 236 5.49 22.11 12.48
C ASN A 236 4.82 21.03 11.61
N GLN A 237 3.70 20.51 12.10
CA GLN A 237 2.89 19.58 11.33
C GLN A 237 2.28 20.28 10.11
N ILE A 238 2.54 19.73 8.93
CA ILE A 238 1.87 20.13 7.71
C ILE A 238 0.55 19.34 7.66
N GLU A 239 -0.57 20.04 7.74
CA GLU A 239 -1.89 19.46 7.54
C GLU A 239 -2.34 19.69 6.10
N PHE A 240 -2.70 18.62 5.42
CA PHE A 240 -3.38 18.70 4.13
C PHE A 240 -4.88 18.93 4.37
N GLU A 241 -5.47 19.90 3.71
CA GLU A 241 -6.92 20.00 3.65
C GLU A 241 -7.47 18.76 2.97
N LYS A 242 -8.47 18.12 3.59
CA LYS A 242 -9.15 17.01 2.91
C LYS A 242 -9.82 17.58 1.66
N ALA A 243 -9.53 16.99 0.50
CA ALA A 243 -10.27 17.27 -0.71
C ALA A 243 -11.76 17.05 -0.40
N PRO A 244 -12.67 17.94 -0.85
CA PRO A 244 -14.08 17.66 -0.75
C PRO A 244 -14.31 16.33 -1.49
N GLU A 245 -14.81 15.33 -0.76
CA GLU A 245 -15.10 14.01 -1.35
C GLU A 245 -15.90 14.26 -2.62
N ALA A 246 -15.41 13.73 -3.75
CA ALA A 246 -16.11 13.84 -5.03
C ALA A 246 -17.51 13.24 -4.82
N GLN A 247 -18.52 14.12 -4.74
CA GLN A 247 -19.89 13.71 -4.51
C GLN A 247 -20.30 12.91 -5.76
N THR A 248 -20.33 11.61 -5.66
CA THR A 248 -20.96 10.75 -6.67
C THR A 248 -22.41 11.21 -6.86
N GLU A 249 -22.94 11.11 -8.07
CA GLU A 249 -24.34 11.49 -8.36
C GLU A 249 -25.30 10.83 -7.37
N GLU A 250 -25.03 9.58 -6.96
CA GLU A 250 -25.76 8.87 -5.91
C GLU A 250 -25.73 9.57 -4.55
N ASN A 251 -24.58 10.13 -4.14
CA ASN A 251 -24.45 10.87 -2.88
C ASN A 251 -25.16 12.22 -2.94
N LEU A 252 -25.22 12.85 -4.11
CA LEU A 252 -25.98 14.09 -4.32
C LEU A 252 -27.48 13.83 -4.27
N GLU A 253 -27.97 12.73 -4.83
CA GLU A 253 -29.38 12.33 -4.76
C GLU A 253 -29.77 11.94 -3.33
N LEU A 254 -28.93 11.18 -2.65
CA LEU A 254 -29.14 10.82 -1.25
C LEU A 254 -29.16 12.06 -0.35
N LYS A 255 -28.25 13.02 -0.56
CA LYS A 255 -28.22 14.29 0.17
C LYS A 255 -29.48 15.13 -0.07
N LYS A 256 -30.00 15.19 -1.29
CA LYS A 256 -31.28 15.84 -1.62
C LYS A 256 -32.43 15.16 -0.90
N LEU A 257 -32.49 13.83 -0.92
CA LEU A 257 -33.52 13.05 -0.22
C LEU A 257 -33.49 13.26 1.29
N LEU A 258 -32.30 13.25 1.90
CA LEU A 258 -32.13 13.41 3.36
C LEU A 258 -32.51 14.84 3.83
N ASN A 259 -32.30 15.88 2.99
CA ASN A 259 -32.64 17.27 3.29
C ASN A 259 -34.05 17.66 2.86
N MET A 260 -34.80 16.73 2.25
CA MET A 260 -36.21 16.91 1.90
C MET A 260 -37.05 17.14 3.15
N SER A 261 -38.02 18.05 3.10
CA SER A 261 -38.91 18.34 4.23
C SER A 261 -39.84 17.16 4.53
N VAL A 262 -40.01 16.85 5.79
CA VAL A 262 -41.01 15.85 6.23
C VAL A 262 -42.42 16.16 5.76
N ASN A 263 -42.73 17.43 5.47
CA ASN A 263 -44.05 17.85 4.96
C ASN A 263 -44.25 17.54 3.46
N GLU A 264 -43.17 17.21 2.73
CA GLU A 264 -43.23 16.83 1.32
C GLU A 264 -43.51 15.31 1.16
N ILE A 265 -43.32 14.55 2.23
CA ILE A 265 -43.74 13.15 2.27
C ILE A 265 -45.24 13.16 2.61
N GLU A 266 -46.06 12.58 1.76
CA GLU A 266 -47.50 12.44 1.96
C GLU A 266 -47.85 11.64 3.24
N LEU A 267 -47.71 12.29 4.39
CA LEU A 267 -48.05 11.75 5.71
C LEU A 267 -49.45 12.24 6.14
N SER A 268 -50.11 11.47 6.95
CA SER A 268 -51.36 11.91 7.56
C SER A 268 -51.12 13.15 8.43
N VAL A 269 -52.11 14.05 8.51
CA VAL A 269 -52.05 15.28 9.30
C VAL A 269 -51.67 15.01 10.77
N ARG A 270 -51.98 13.82 11.27
CA ARG A 270 -51.64 13.40 12.62
C ARG A 270 -50.19 13.05 12.77
N ALA A 271 -49.61 12.36 11.79
CA ALA A 271 -48.19 11.99 11.78
C ALA A 271 -47.33 13.26 11.59
N ALA A 272 -47.67 14.11 10.65
CA ALA A 272 -46.98 15.38 10.39
C ALA A 272 -46.96 16.32 11.61
N ASN A 273 -48.10 16.49 12.31
CA ASN A 273 -48.18 17.28 13.53
C ASN A 273 -47.35 16.73 14.68
N CYS A 274 -47.24 15.39 14.79
CA CYS A 274 -46.39 14.75 15.82
C CYS A 274 -44.89 14.96 15.54
N LEU A 275 -44.49 14.89 14.28
CA LEU A 275 -43.09 15.12 13.88
C LEU A 275 -42.70 16.60 14.04
N ASN A 276 -43.55 17.52 13.68
CA ASN A 276 -43.35 18.97 13.92
C ASN A 276 -43.23 19.31 15.41
N ASN A 277 -44.06 18.68 16.27
CA ASN A 277 -43.94 18.83 17.72
C ASN A 277 -42.68 18.20 18.32
N ALA A 278 -42.09 17.24 17.62
CA ALA A 278 -40.82 16.61 17.99
C ALA A 278 -39.61 17.37 17.40
N ASN A 279 -39.80 18.50 16.73
CA ASN A 279 -38.78 19.28 16.02
C ASN A 279 -38.01 18.46 14.96
N ILE A 280 -38.67 17.50 14.30
CA ILE A 280 -38.14 16.72 13.20
C ILE A 280 -38.61 17.35 11.90
N SER A 281 -37.74 18.04 11.19
CA SER A 281 -38.11 18.84 9.99
C SER A 281 -37.68 18.19 8.69
N THR A 282 -36.65 17.29 8.71
CA THR A 282 -36.10 16.63 7.52
C THR A 282 -36.23 15.12 7.57
N VAL A 283 -36.28 14.51 6.37
CA VAL A 283 -36.33 13.05 6.21
C VAL A 283 -35.08 12.35 6.83
N GLY A 284 -33.91 12.98 6.74
CA GLY A 284 -32.70 12.50 7.34
C GLY A 284 -32.76 12.43 8.86
N GLN A 285 -33.31 13.48 9.51
CA GLN A 285 -33.55 13.49 10.95
C GLN A 285 -34.51 12.38 11.39
N LEU A 286 -35.54 12.12 10.56
CA LEU A 286 -36.52 11.07 10.80
C LEU A 286 -35.90 9.67 10.68
N ALA A 287 -35.12 9.41 9.63
CA ALA A 287 -34.47 8.14 9.36
C ALA A 287 -33.42 7.76 10.44
N MET A 288 -32.78 8.76 11.07
CA MET A 288 -31.81 8.53 12.17
C MET A 288 -32.48 8.13 13.49
N LYS A 289 -33.80 8.36 13.65
CA LYS A 289 -34.49 8.00 14.88
C LYS A 289 -34.83 6.51 14.93
N SER A 290 -34.63 5.91 16.10
CA SER A 290 -35.05 4.53 16.33
C SER A 290 -36.54 4.42 16.58
N GLU A 291 -37.13 3.25 16.31
CA GLU A 291 -38.54 2.97 16.60
C GLU A 291 -38.92 3.23 18.06
N ALA A 292 -37.99 2.87 18.99
CA ALA A 292 -38.17 3.07 20.41
C ALA A 292 -38.21 4.54 20.81
N GLU A 293 -37.47 5.39 20.11
CA GLU A 293 -37.49 6.84 20.32
C GLU A 293 -38.76 7.45 19.77
N MET A 294 -39.21 7.01 18.60
CA MET A 294 -40.44 7.48 17.98
C MET A 294 -41.68 7.20 18.85
N LEU A 295 -41.72 6.06 19.51
CA LEU A 295 -42.82 5.68 20.42
C LEU A 295 -42.84 6.46 21.74
N LYS A 296 -41.77 7.19 22.09
CA LYS A 296 -41.70 8.07 23.29
C LYS A 296 -42.40 9.41 23.08
N TYR A 297 -42.66 9.84 21.84
CA TYR A 297 -43.32 11.10 21.58
C TYR A 297 -44.82 11.08 21.94
N ARG A 298 -45.29 12.14 22.56
CA ARG A 298 -46.66 12.28 23.01
C ARG A 298 -47.61 12.25 21.79
N ASN A 299 -48.65 11.41 21.86
CA ASN A 299 -49.68 11.21 20.83
C ASN A 299 -49.20 10.43 19.57
N PHE A 300 -48.02 9.78 19.62
CA PHE A 300 -47.51 8.95 18.53
C PHE A 300 -47.94 7.49 18.71
N GLY A 301 -48.71 6.99 17.77
CA GLY A 301 -49.26 5.61 17.85
C GLY A 301 -48.62 4.63 16.85
N LYS A 302 -48.83 3.34 17.07
CA LYS A 302 -48.31 2.27 16.17
C LYS A 302 -48.80 2.41 14.71
N LYS A 303 -49.97 3.00 14.46
CA LYS A 303 -50.47 3.24 13.10
C LYS A 303 -49.63 4.31 12.37
N SER A 304 -49.32 5.42 13.06
CA SER A 304 -48.46 6.46 12.50
C SER A 304 -46.98 5.98 12.30
N LEU A 305 -46.51 5.07 13.14
CA LEU A 305 -45.17 4.46 12.98
C LEU A 305 -45.13 3.58 11.72
N ASN A 306 -46.16 2.75 11.48
CA ASN A 306 -46.19 1.94 10.27
C ASN A 306 -46.28 2.76 8.99
N GLU A 307 -47.12 3.83 9.00
CA GLU A 307 -47.24 4.78 7.89
C GLU A 307 -45.89 5.41 7.54
N ILE A 308 -45.11 5.84 8.54
CA ILE A 308 -43.77 6.39 8.37
C ILE A 308 -42.80 5.33 7.84
N LYS A 309 -42.83 4.10 8.33
CA LYS A 309 -42.02 3.02 7.83
C LYS A 309 -42.28 2.72 6.36
N ASP A 310 -43.54 2.63 5.98
CA ASP A 310 -43.94 2.36 4.60
C ASP A 310 -43.44 3.48 3.67
N LYS A 311 -43.60 4.75 4.07
CA LYS A 311 -43.14 5.91 3.29
C LYS A 311 -41.61 6.02 3.24
N LEU A 312 -40.88 5.72 4.31
CA LEU A 312 -39.41 5.66 4.29
C LEU A 312 -38.92 4.52 3.40
N HIS A 313 -39.59 3.37 3.44
CA HIS A 313 -39.27 2.24 2.58
C HIS A 313 -39.46 2.55 1.10
N ASP A 314 -40.52 3.28 0.72
CA ASP A 314 -40.76 3.75 -0.63
C ASP A 314 -39.63 4.70 -1.13
N LEU A 315 -38.98 5.41 -0.21
CA LEU A 315 -37.81 6.26 -0.49
C LEU A 315 -36.46 5.51 -0.37
N GLY A 316 -36.48 4.19 -0.15
CA GLY A 316 -35.27 3.37 0.04
C GLY A 316 -34.57 3.56 1.39
N LEU A 317 -35.26 4.15 2.40
CA LEU A 317 -34.73 4.45 3.72
C LEU A 317 -35.40 3.59 4.79
N SER A 318 -34.76 3.47 5.97
CA SER A 318 -35.34 2.80 7.14
C SER A 318 -35.03 3.57 8.42
N LEU A 319 -35.85 3.33 9.47
CA LEU A 319 -35.60 3.93 10.79
C LEU A 319 -34.35 3.31 11.45
N GLY A 320 -33.55 4.16 12.11
CA GLY A 320 -32.33 3.74 12.80
C GLY A 320 -31.06 3.71 11.91
N MET A 321 -31.12 4.25 10.69
CA MET A 321 -29.93 4.42 9.86
C MET A 321 -29.01 5.49 10.44
N GLN A 322 -27.68 5.28 10.28
CA GLN A 322 -26.65 6.26 10.65
C GLN A 322 -26.13 6.89 9.38
N PHE A 323 -26.18 8.24 9.34
CA PHE A 323 -25.63 9.03 8.25
C PHE A 323 -24.56 9.98 8.80
N ASP A 324 -23.58 10.34 7.97
CA ASP A 324 -22.59 11.36 8.33
C ASP A 324 -23.26 12.72 8.57
N ALA A 325 -22.83 13.40 9.63
CA ALA A 325 -23.38 14.69 10.01
C ALA A 325 -23.24 15.76 8.91
N SER A 326 -22.33 15.57 7.95
CA SER A 326 -22.11 16.45 6.78
C SER A 326 -23.19 16.30 5.70
N MET A 327 -24.00 15.25 5.74
CA MET A 327 -25.08 15.00 4.77
C MET A 327 -26.41 15.65 5.14
N ILE A 328 -26.59 16.08 6.40
CA ILE A 328 -27.84 16.63 6.90
C ILE A 328 -27.60 18.08 7.29
N GLU A 329 -28.30 19.00 6.63
CA GLU A 329 -28.31 20.41 7.02
C GLU A 329 -29.05 20.57 8.35
N GLN A 330 -28.37 21.14 9.37
CA GLN A 330 -29.04 21.51 10.61
C GLN A 330 -29.96 22.73 10.33
N PRO A 331 -31.21 22.72 10.78
CA PRO A 331 -32.04 23.91 10.66
C PRO A 331 -31.35 25.07 11.40
N PHE A 332 -31.21 26.19 10.74
CA PHE A 332 -30.73 27.44 11.34
C PHE A 332 -31.47 27.65 12.65
N ALA A 333 -30.77 27.61 13.77
CA ALA A 333 -31.26 28.12 15.04
C ALA A 333 -31.40 29.63 14.87
N GLY A 334 -32.59 30.06 14.51
CA GLY A 334 -32.89 31.46 14.37
C GLY A 334 -32.56 32.18 15.65
N THR A 335 -31.56 33.04 15.60
CA THR A 335 -31.24 33.99 16.66
C THR A 335 -32.41 34.94 16.75
N LEU A 336 -33.26 34.80 17.77
CA LEU A 336 -34.23 35.77 18.21
C LEU A 336 -33.45 37.03 18.56
N LEU A 337 -33.47 38.03 17.67
CA LEU A 337 -33.10 39.39 17.97
C LEU A 337 -34.12 39.92 19.00
N ALA A 338 -33.81 39.86 20.26
CA ALA A 338 -34.46 40.64 21.28
C ALA A 338 -34.11 42.12 21.04
N HIS A 339 -35.12 42.88 20.63
CA HIS A 339 -35.09 44.32 20.71
C HIS A 339 -35.05 44.71 22.18
N ASP A 340 -33.89 45.20 22.63
CA ASP A 340 -33.85 46.02 23.83
C ASP A 340 -33.20 47.36 23.48
N ARG A 341 -33.99 48.45 23.71
CA ARG A 341 -33.60 49.83 23.51
C ARG A 341 -33.04 50.38 24.78
N GLY A 342 -31.87 51.05 24.70
CA GLY A 342 -31.42 52.09 25.57
C GLY A 342 -30.04 51.91 26.18
N PRO A 343 -29.37 53.01 26.62
CA PRO A 343 -29.19 54.29 25.96
C PRO A 343 -27.72 54.62 25.65
N GLU A 344 -27.54 55.69 24.92
CA GLU A 344 -26.30 56.31 24.43
C GLU A 344 -25.18 56.47 25.49
N GLY A 345 -23.94 56.22 25.06
CA GLY A 345 -22.69 56.60 25.68
C GLY A 345 -21.54 56.64 24.66
N PRO A 346 -20.53 57.50 24.85
CA PRO A 346 -19.90 58.24 23.73
C PRO A 346 -18.71 57.61 23.04
N GLY A 347 -18.61 57.89 21.74
CA GLY A 347 -17.39 58.20 20.99
C GLY A 347 -16.20 57.24 21.01
N LEU A 348 -16.17 56.35 19.99
CA LEU A 348 -14.95 55.65 19.54
C LEU A 348 -14.12 56.55 18.60
N ALA A 349 -13.41 57.55 19.20
CA ALA A 349 -12.53 58.44 18.42
C ALA A 349 -11.23 58.81 19.22
N ALA A 350 -10.72 57.91 20.05
CA ALA A 350 -9.48 58.22 20.80
C ALA A 350 -8.71 56.95 21.21
N LEU A 351 -8.32 56.12 20.19
CA LEU A 351 -7.36 55.00 20.48
C LEU A 351 -6.62 54.58 19.20
N ILE A 352 -6.33 55.51 18.29
CA ILE A 352 -5.38 55.32 17.22
C ILE A 352 -4.34 56.44 17.31
N HIS A 353 -3.50 56.44 18.31
CA HIS A 353 -2.23 57.20 18.34
C HIS A 353 -1.43 56.86 19.60
N GLN A 354 -0.98 55.62 19.72
CA GLN A 354 0.15 55.29 20.61
C GLN A 354 0.56 53.84 20.38
N ASN A 355 1.41 53.66 19.36
CA ASN A 355 2.40 52.59 19.25
C ASN A 355 3.15 52.72 17.92
N LEU A 356 3.84 53.83 17.77
CA LEU A 356 4.90 54.03 16.82
C LEU A 356 6.00 54.83 17.51
N ARG A 357 6.79 54.14 18.35
CA ARG A 357 8.12 54.49 18.86
C ARG A 357 8.41 53.57 20.06
N ASP A 358 9.09 52.50 19.75
CA ASP A 358 10.37 52.02 20.31
C ASP A 358 10.74 50.69 19.58
#